data_44eb475c7b08b08ed3f29d9f8b6aaef3
#
_entry.id   44eb475c7b08b08ed3f29d9f8b6aaef3
#
_cell.length_a   1.000
_cell.length_b   1.000
_cell.length_c   1.000
_cell.angle_alpha   90.00
_cell.angle_beta   90.00
_cell.angle_gamma   90.00
#
_symmetry.space_group_name_H-M   'P 1'
#
loop_
_entity.id
_entity.type
_entity.pdbx_description
1 polymer ?
#
loop_
_entity_poly.entity_id
_entity_poly.type
_entity_poly.pdbx_seq_one_letter_code
_entity_poly.pdbx_strand_id
1 'polypeptide(L)' 'MRLRILNETGHTVLEVNAEEIVEYIDDHPAHWVFVDGEIVSRENIREVDWTQIESVDLTPAIVGGSN' A
#
# COMPACT_ATOMS: atom_id res chain seq x y z
N MET A 1 -0.85 -4.50 11.65
CA MET A 1 -0.16 -3.36 11.05
C MET A 1 -1.16 -2.32 10.60
N ARG A 2 -0.73 -1.09 10.52
CA ARG A 2 -1.60 -0.01 10.10
C ARG A 2 -1.53 0.16 8.59
N LEU A 3 -2.69 0.17 7.96
CA LEU A 3 -2.80 0.39 6.53
C LEU A 3 -3.46 1.74 6.29
N ARG A 4 -2.81 2.59 5.51
CA ARG A 4 -3.37 3.87 5.13
C ARG A 4 -3.56 3.89 3.63
N ILE A 5 -4.79 4.12 3.22
CA ILE A 5 -5.13 4.19 1.80
C ILE A 5 -5.47 5.64 1.48
N LEU A 6 -4.66 6.24 0.64
CA LEU A 6 -4.85 7.63 0.24
C LEU A 6 -5.61 7.70 -1.06
N ASN A 7 -6.41 8.74 -1.19
CA ASN A 7 -7.09 9.01 -2.45
C ASN A 7 -7.28 10.52 -2.57
N GLU A 8 -7.94 10.95 -3.63
CA GLU A 8 -8.03 12.37 -3.93
C GLU A 8 -8.84 13.13 -2.89
N THR A 9 -9.74 12.45 -2.20
CA THR A 9 -10.64 13.09 -1.26
C THR A 9 -10.23 12.89 0.20
N GLY A 10 -9.10 12.21 0.43
CA GLY A 10 -8.65 12.00 1.79
C GLY A 10 -7.95 10.69 1.96
N HIS A 11 -8.02 10.15 3.17
CA HIS A 11 -7.37 8.87 3.44
C HIS A 11 -8.20 8.05 4.41
N THR A 12 -8.00 6.75 4.36
CA THR A 12 -8.63 5.80 5.25
C THR A 12 -7.54 5.04 5.98
N VAL A 13 -7.68 4.89 7.29
CA VAL A 13 -6.72 4.16 8.09
C VAL A 13 -7.40 2.93 8.67
N LEU A 14 -6.78 1.77 8.47
CA LEU A 14 -7.32 0.50 8.90
C LEU A 14 -6.25 -0.28 9.65
N GLU A 15 -6.70 -1.12 10.57
CA GLU A 15 -5.80 -2.06 11.22
C GLU A 15 -6.01 -3.41 10.55
N VAL A 16 -4.94 -3.95 9.96
CA VAL A 16 -5.04 -5.20 9.18
C VAL A 16 -3.95 -6.15 9.63
N ASN A 17 -4.12 -7.41 9.30
CA ASN A 17 -3.11 -8.42 9.60
C ASN A 17 -2.34 -8.80 8.33
N ALA A 18 -1.34 -9.68 8.51
CA ALA A 18 -0.46 -10.03 7.41
C ALA A 18 -1.18 -10.73 6.27
N GLU A 19 -2.28 -11.40 6.55
CA GLU A 19 -3.03 -12.07 5.51
C GLU A 19 -3.90 -11.09 4.73
N GLU A 20 -4.43 -10.10 5.43
CA GLU A 20 -5.34 -9.14 4.81
C GLU A 20 -4.61 -8.12 3.95
N ILE A 21 -3.38 -7.78 4.31
CA ILE A 21 -2.68 -6.70 3.62
C ILE A 21 -2.49 -6.99 2.14
N VAL A 22 -2.20 -8.23 1.79
CA VAL A 22 -2.00 -8.60 0.40
C VAL A 22 -3.28 -8.42 -0.40
N GLU A 23 -4.43 -8.75 0.21
CA GLU A 23 -5.71 -8.56 -0.47
C GLU A 23 -6.01 -7.10 -0.72
N TYR A 24 -5.70 -6.24 0.25
CA TYR A 24 -5.90 -4.81 0.06
C TYR A 24 -5.02 -4.27 -1.06
N ILE A 25 -3.78 -4.74 -1.12
CA ILE A 25 -2.87 -4.31 -2.16
C ILE A 25 -3.38 -4.75 -3.53
N ASP A 26 -3.87 -5.99 -3.62
CA ASP A 26 -4.41 -6.50 -4.89
C ASP A 26 -5.67 -5.74 -5.31
N ASP A 27 -6.44 -5.26 -4.35
CA ASP A 27 -7.65 -4.51 -4.65
C ASP A 27 -7.37 -3.07 -5.11
N HIS A 28 -6.11 -2.64 -5.01
CA HIS A 28 -5.74 -1.28 -5.38
C HIS A 28 -4.59 -1.31 -6.39
N PRO A 29 -4.86 -1.85 -7.59
CA PRO A 29 -3.77 -2.09 -8.55
C PRO A 29 -3.13 -0.82 -9.09
N ALA A 30 -3.81 0.30 -8.96
CA ALA A 30 -3.27 1.57 -9.46
C ALA A 30 -2.52 2.35 -8.39
N HIS A 31 -2.41 1.81 -7.19
CA HIS A 31 -1.72 2.49 -6.10
C HIS A 31 -0.28 2.01 -5.98
N TRP A 32 0.58 2.91 -5.55
CA TRP A 32 1.94 2.57 -5.17
C TRP A 32 1.92 2.07 -3.74
N VAL A 33 2.81 1.13 -3.43
CA VAL A 33 2.86 0.50 -2.11
C VAL A 33 4.10 0.97 -1.40
N PHE A 34 3.90 1.60 -0.24
CA PHE A 34 5.00 2.00 0.64
C PHE A 34 4.95 1.16 1.89
N VAL A 35 6.04 0.47 2.19
CA VAL A 35 6.14 -0.41 3.35
C VAL A 35 7.13 0.23 4.31
N ASP A 36 6.63 0.62 5.49
CA ASP A 36 7.44 1.33 6.49
C ASP A 36 8.20 2.49 5.86
N GLY A 37 7.55 3.20 4.95
CA GLY A 37 8.12 4.39 4.34
C GLY A 37 8.93 4.15 3.08
N GLU A 38 9.11 2.92 2.66
CA GLU A 38 9.88 2.61 1.47
C GLU A 38 8.98 2.03 0.39
N ILE A 39 9.17 2.50 -0.83
CA ILE A 39 8.39 2.00 -1.94
C ILE A 39 8.82 0.57 -2.28
N VAL A 40 7.83 -0.29 -2.49
CA VAL A 40 8.07 -1.69 -2.83
C VAL A 40 7.31 -2.00 -4.10
N SER A 41 7.99 -2.62 -5.06
CA SER A 41 7.32 -2.98 -6.31
C SER A 41 6.37 -4.16 -6.06
N ARG A 42 5.35 -4.25 -6.89
CA ARG A 42 4.37 -5.32 -6.73
C ARG A 42 4.96 -6.69 -6.93
N GLU A 43 6.07 -6.77 -7.67
CA GLU A 43 6.74 -8.04 -7.87
C GLU A 43 7.34 -8.57 -6.57
N ASN A 44 7.67 -7.67 -5.65
CA ASN A 44 8.30 -8.06 -4.40
C ASN A 44 7.31 -8.16 -3.24
N ILE A 45 6.06 -7.87 -3.48
CA ILE A 45 5.04 -7.87 -2.41
C ILE A 45 4.97 -9.22 -1.72
N ARG A 46 5.08 -10.29 -2.48
CA ARG A 46 4.95 -11.63 -1.90
C ARG A 46 6.18 -12.07 -1.13
N GLU A 47 7.29 -11.31 -1.27
CA GLU A 47 8.52 -11.63 -0.57
C GLU A 47 8.69 -10.86 0.73
N VAL A 48 7.78 -9.94 1.00
CA VAL A 48 7.84 -9.13 2.21
C VAL A 48 7.37 -9.95 3.40
N ASP A 49 8.11 -9.85 4.49
CA ASP A 49 7.67 -10.47 5.74
C ASP A 49 6.71 -9.52 6.44
N TRP A 50 5.43 -9.66 6.13
CA TRP A 50 4.42 -8.74 6.61
C TRP A 50 4.26 -8.78 8.12
N THR A 51 4.70 -9.84 8.78
CA THR A 51 4.60 -9.92 10.23
C THR A 51 5.56 -8.96 10.92
N GLN A 52 6.56 -8.47 10.20
CA GLN A 52 7.55 -7.54 10.74
C GLN A 52 7.25 -6.09 10.36
N ILE A 53 6.20 -5.85 9.58
CA ILE A 53 5.90 -4.53 9.07
C ILE A 53 4.95 -3.81 10.02
N GLU A 54 5.20 -2.53 10.28
CA GLU A 54 4.37 -1.74 11.16
C GLU A 54 3.32 -0.92 10.41
N SER A 55 3.66 -0.43 9.24
CA SER A 55 2.72 0.39 8.49
C SER A 55 2.90 0.22 6.99
N VAL A 56 1.79 0.37 6.29
CA VAL A 56 1.76 0.31 4.83
C VAL A 56 0.92 1.48 4.34
N ASP A 57 1.40 2.18 3.33
CA ASP A 57 0.66 3.26 2.70
C ASP A 57 0.41 2.90 1.25
N LEU A 58 -0.84 3.04 0.84
CA LEU A 58 -1.22 2.89 -0.57
C LEU A 58 -1.53 4.28 -1.10
N THR A 59 -0.75 4.74 -2.05
CA THR A 59 -0.93 6.07 -2.62
C THR A 59 -1.27 5.98 -4.09
N PRO A 60 -2.18 6.83 -4.57
CA PRO A 60 -2.51 6.80 -5.99
C PRO A 60 -1.28 7.10 -6.84
N ALA A 61 -1.10 6.35 -7.89
CA ALA A 61 -0.02 6.64 -8.80
C ALA A 61 -0.32 7.95 -9.51
N ILE A 62 0.65 8.84 -9.51
CA ILE A 62 0.49 10.10 -10.22
C ILE A 62 0.83 9.83 -11.67
N VAL A 63 -0.20 9.81 -12.49
CA VAL A 63 -0.04 9.50 -13.89
C VAL A 63 -0.09 10.78 -14.70
N GLY A 64 0.78 10.91 -15.59
CA GLY A 64 0.65 11.92 -16.55
C GLY A 64 1.03 13.23 -16.15
N GLY A 65 1.44 13.16 -15.53
CA GLY A 65 1.77 14.37 -15.51
C GLY A 65 1.41 15.19 -16.66
N SER A 66 1.11 15.36 -17.01
CA SER A 66 1.01 16.17 -17.78
C SER A 66 0.92 16.86 -18.31
N ASN A 67 1.14 16.95 -18.21
CA ASN A 67 1.09 17.55 -18.74
C ASN A 67 1.10 17.87 -19.18
#